data_b8d8441a6d967b41e2ed6bba9dcc73bd
#
_entry.id   b8d8441a6d967b41e2ed6bba9dcc73bd
#
_cell.length_a   1.000
_cell.length_b   1.000
_cell.length_c   1.000
_cell.angle_alpha   90.00
_cell.angle_beta   90.00
_cell.angle_gamma   90.00
#
_symmetry.space_group_name_H-M   'P 1'
#
loop_
_entity.id
_entity.type
_entity.pdbx_description
1 polymer ?
#
loop_
_entity_poly.entity_id
_entity_poly.type
_entity_poly.pdbx_seq_one_letter_code
_entity_poly.pdbx_strand_id
1 'polypeptide(L)'
;MFEKLKQRWQVNSINLVLVIFTFAFGGSLCGFAGRKLMGLTGLGKGFLWVLLYIVLVTLLWPFCVLLVSIPLGQFPFFIKYLTRIWRRMGGKKRSPVPIAIFASGAGSNAGKLIEQALPSAETGNLNYTVSLIVCNKPGAGVIDIAHRHKIETLILDKEKFFTGDGYVMELQGRGIEYIVLAGFLWKVPVSLIRAFPNKIINIHPALLPKYGGKGMYGDKVHEAVIAAGDKESGITIHYVDELYDHGKIIFQSKCLVDEKDTTQTLAQKIHLLEHTHYPQVITGLLQNVK
;
A
#
# COMPACT_ATOMS: atom_id res chain seq x y z
N MET A 1 -13.92 -2.71 -26.93
CA MET A 1 -12.55 -2.19 -26.85
C MET A 1 -12.42 -1.08 -25.80
N PHE A 2 -13.27 -0.05 -25.83
CA PHE A 2 -13.26 1.09 -24.88
C PHE A 2 -13.46 0.66 -23.42
N GLU A 3 -14.40 -0.24 -23.11
CA GLU A 3 -14.63 -0.69 -21.73
C GLU A 3 -13.42 -1.44 -21.13
N LYS A 4 -12.73 -2.26 -21.93
CA LYS A 4 -11.48 -2.91 -21.50
C LYS A 4 -10.37 -1.90 -21.18
N LEU A 5 -10.28 -0.80 -21.94
CA LEU A 5 -9.30 0.27 -21.68
C LEU A 5 -9.65 1.06 -20.42
N LYS A 6 -10.94 1.38 -20.20
CA LYS A 6 -11.41 2.04 -18.97
C LYS A 6 -11.05 1.24 -17.73
N GLN A 7 -11.35 -0.07 -17.74
CA GLN A 7 -11.01 -0.98 -16.63
C GLN A 7 -9.49 -1.07 -16.42
N ARG A 8 -8.73 -1.25 -17.51
CA ARG A 8 -7.26 -1.38 -17.44
C ARG A 8 -6.55 -0.12 -16.94
N TRP A 9 -7.07 1.06 -17.28
CA TRP A 9 -6.49 2.34 -16.91
C TRP A 9 -7.17 3.00 -15.71
N GLN A 10 -8.25 2.40 -15.21
CA GLN A 10 -9.05 2.88 -14.06
C GLN A 10 -9.49 4.34 -14.23
N VAL A 11 -9.95 4.70 -15.43
CA VAL A 11 -10.42 6.03 -15.78
C VAL A 11 -11.89 6.03 -16.19
N ASN A 12 -12.60 7.13 -15.96
CA ASN A 12 -13.94 7.32 -16.48
C ASN A 12 -13.93 7.62 -18.00
N SER A 13 -15.09 7.65 -18.65
CA SER A 13 -15.19 7.83 -20.11
C SER A 13 -14.61 9.15 -20.59
N ILE A 14 -14.82 10.23 -19.83
CA ILE A 14 -14.30 11.58 -20.18
C ILE A 14 -12.77 11.58 -20.09
N ASN A 15 -12.21 11.09 -19.00
CA ASN A 15 -10.77 11.01 -18.83
C ASN A 15 -10.12 10.08 -19.86
N LEU A 16 -10.78 8.99 -20.28
CA LEU A 16 -10.28 8.13 -21.35
C LEU A 16 -10.15 8.91 -22.68
N VAL A 17 -11.15 9.68 -23.03
CA VAL A 17 -11.11 10.53 -24.22
C VAL A 17 -9.95 11.53 -24.13
N LEU A 18 -9.82 12.24 -22.99
CA LEU A 18 -8.74 13.21 -22.76
C LEU A 18 -7.35 12.56 -22.82
N VAL A 19 -7.20 11.34 -22.29
CA VAL A 19 -5.95 10.57 -22.38
C VAL A 19 -5.62 10.25 -23.85
N ILE A 20 -6.60 9.80 -24.64
CA ILE A 20 -6.40 9.53 -26.07
C ILE A 20 -6.01 10.80 -26.84
N PHE A 21 -6.68 11.93 -26.58
CA PHE A 21 -6.31 13.22 -27.15
C PHE A 21 -4.89 13.62 -26.77
N THR A 22 -4.49 13.43 -25.50
CA THR A 22 -3.13 13.72 -25.04
C THR A 22 -2.09 12.90 -25.81
N PHE A 23 -2.34 11.62 -26.06
CA PHE A 23 -1.46 10.80 -26.90
C PHE A 23 -1.36 11.31 -28.34
N ALA A 24 -2.49 11.68 -28.94
CA ALA A 24 -2.54 12.17 -30.33
C ALA A 24 -1.79 13.51 -30.47
N PHE A 25 -2.11 14.49 -29.63
CA PHE A 25 -1.45 15.81 -29.68
C PHE A 25 0.01 15.74 -29.25
N GLY A 26 0.34 14.96 -28.21
CA GLY A 26 1.72 14.74 -27.77
C GLY A 26 2.57 14.06 -28.83
N GLY A 27 2.01 13.10 -29.56
CA GLY A 27 2.66 12.46 -30.72
C GLY A 27 2.88 13.43 -31.89
N SER A 28 1.88 14.24 -32.22
CA SER A 28 1.99 15.25 -33.26
C SER A 28 3.04 16.31 -32.93
N LEU A 29 3.04 16.80 -31.69
CA LEU A 29 4.03 17.77 -31.20
C LEU A 29 5.44 17.18 -31.26
N CYS A 30 5.60 15.93 -30.84
CA CYS A 30 6.86 15.21 -30.86
C CYS A 30 7.41 15.05 -32.29
N GLY A 31 6.55 14.67 -33.24
CA GLY A 31 6.91 14.55 -34.64
C GLY A 31 7.33 15.90 -35.27
N PHE A 32 6.63 17.00 -34.91
CA PHE A 32 6.98 18.34 -35.34
C PHE A 32 8.34 18.80 -34.78
N ALA A 33 8.52 18.68 -33.45
CA ALA A 33 9.76 19.04 -32.77
C ALA A 33 10.95 18.21 -33.29
N GLY A 34 10.76 16.91 -33.47
CA GLY A 34 11.78 16.00 -33.98
C GLY A 34 12.23 16.40 -35.40
N ARG A 35 11.31 16.72 -36.32
CA ARG A 35 11.66 17.20 -37.67
C ARG A 35 12.44 18.51 -37.61
N LYS A 36 12.02 19.46 -36.76
CA LYS A 36 12.69 20.76 -36.63
C LYS A 36 14.13 20.61 -36.11
N LEU A 37 14.31 19.76 -35.08
CA LEU A 37 15.63 19.47 -34.52
C LEU A 37 16.53 18.76 -35.52
N MET A 38 16.01 17.76 -36.23
CA MET A 38 16.78 17.08 -37.29
C MET A 38 17.18 18.02 -38.44
N GLY A 39 16.37 19.02 -38.73
CA GLY A 39 16.72 20.08 -39.73
C GLY A 39 17.95 20.91 -39.35
N LEU A 40 18.24 21.05 -38.04
CA LEU A 40 19.42 21.75 -37.53
C LEU A 40 20.72 20.95 -37.68
N THR A 41 20.64 19.66 -37.92
CA THR A 41 21.85 18.79 -38.04
C THR A 41 22.53 18.86 -39.38
N GLY A 42 21.90 19.43 -40.39
CA GLY A 42 22.42 19.50 -41.78
C GLY A 42 22.54 18.14 -42.48
N LEU A 43 22.09 17.05 -41.87
CA LEU A 43 22.17 15.70 -42.44
C LEU A 43 21.17 15.52 -43.60
N GLY A 44 21.65 15.03 -44.74
CA GLY A 44 20.81 14.63 -45.86
C GLY A 44 19.82 13.52 -45.49
N LYS A 45 18.64 13.48 -46.12
CA LYS A 45 17.58 12.49 -45.90
C LYS A 45 18.03 11.11 -46.41
N GLY A 46 18.79 10.38 -45.61
CA GLY A 46 19.25 9.00 -45.84
C GLY A 46 18.90 8.09 -44.70
N PHE A 47 19.38 6.85 -44.77
CA PHE A 47 19.14 5.83 -43.73
C PHE A 47 19.55 6.31 -42.32
N LEU A 48 20.72 6.95 -42.21
CA LEU A 48 21.20 7.48 -40.95
C LEU A 48 20.28 8.57 -40.38
N TRP A 49 19.73 9.44 -41.24
CA TRP A 49 18.76 10.46 -40.84
C TRP A 49 17.50 9.82 -40.24
N VAL A 50 16.96 8.77 -40.87
CA VAL A 50 15.78 8.05 -40.39
C VAL A 50 16.06 7.39 -39.03
N LEU A 51 17.20 6.72 -38.86
CA LEU A 51 17.56 6.07 -37.60
C LEU A 51 17.67 7.10 -36.47
N LEU A 52 18.38 8.20 -36.67
CA LEU A 52 18.53 9.26 -35.68
C LEU A 52 17.19 9.94 -35.35
N TYR A 53 16.34 10.14 -36.38
CA TYR A 53 15.00 10.70 -36.18
C TYR A 53 14.14 9.78 -35.27
N ILE A 54 14.15 8.46 -35.48
CA ILE A 54 13.41 7.50 -34.64
C ILE A 54 13.92 7.57 -33.21
N VAL A 55 15.23 7.56 -32.98
CA VAL A 55 15.83 7.67 -31.65
C VAL A 55 15.41 8.98 -30.98
N LEU A 56 15.55 10.09 -31.71
CA LEU A 56 15.20 11.44 -31.20
C LEU A 56 13.72 11.53 -30.80
N VAL A 57 12.81 11.09 -31.67
CA VAL A 57 11.37 11.12 -31.40
C VAL A 57 11.02 10.22 -30.22
N THR A 58 11.66 9.06 -30.10
CA THR A 58 11.46 8.15 -28.96
C THR A 58 11.87 8.79 -27.63
N LEU A 59 12.99 9.53 -27.62
CA LEU A 59 13.47 10.24 -26.42
C LEU A 59 12.62 11.49 -26.09
N LEU A 60 12.13 12.21 -27.11
CA LEU A 60 11.29 13.41 -26.94
C LEU A 60 9.85 13.08 -26.53
N TRP A 61 9.34 11.93 -26.94
CA TRP A 61 7.94 11.56 -26.76
C TRP A 61 7.43 11.69 -25.32
N PRO A 62 8.12 11.22 -24.27
CA PRO A 62 7.66 11.36 -22.87
C PRO A 62 7.48 12.84 -22.47
N PHE A 63 8.38 13.71 -22.89
CA PHE A 63 8.33 15.15 -22.57
C PHE A 63 7.17 15.83 -23.28
N CYS A 64 6.96 15.55 -24.56
CA CYS A 64 5.85 16.11 -25.34
C CYS A 64 4.49 15.70 -24.78
N VAL A 65 4.34 14.43 -24.40
CA VAL A 65 3.10 13.92 -23.81
C VAL A 65 2.86 14.54 -22.43
N LEU A 66 3.88 14.66 -21.59
CA LEU A 66 3.76 15.33 -20.29
C LEU A 66 3.35 16.80 -20.45
N LEU A 67 3.98 17.54 -21.39
CA LEU A 67 3.66 18.93 -21.65
C LEU A 67 2.19 19.10 -22.05
N VAL A 68 1.70 18.29 -22.98
CA VAL A 68 0.31 18.31 -23.44
C VAL A 68 -0.68 17.86 -22.37
N SER A 69 -0.25 16.99 -21.45
CA SER A 69 -1.12 16.48 -20.39
C SER A 69 -1.48 17.52 -19.33
N ILE A 70 -0.66 18.58 -19.16
CA ILE A 70 -0.89 19.64 -18.17
C ILE A 70 -2.21 20.38 -18.41
N PRO A 71 -2.42 21.03 -19.58
CA PRO A 71 -3.65 21.78 -19.83
C PRO A 71 -4.89 20.89 -19.92
N LEU A 72 -4.73 19.59 -20.20
CA LEU A 72 -5.83 18.61 -20.26
C LEU A 72 -6.14 17.97 -18.89
N GLY A 73 -5.44 18.37 -17.82
CA GLY A 73 -5.64 17.82 -16.48
C GLY A 73 -5.25 16.35 -16.33
N GLN A 74 -4.49 15.78 -17.28
CA GLN A 74 -4.11 14.36 -17.32
C GLN A 74 -2.68 14.10 -16.85
N PHE A 75 -1.98 15.10 -16.33
CA PHE A 75 -0.60 15.01 -15.86
C PHE A 75 -0.37 13.87 -14.82
N PRO A 76 -1.24 13.69 -13.78
CA PRO A 76 -1.06 12.60 -12.82
C PRO A 76 -1.16 11.20 -13.46
N PHE A 77 -2.02 11.03 -14.47
CA PHE A 77 -2.13 9.78 -15.23
C PHE A 77 -0.84 9.49 -15.99
N PHE A 78 -0.31 10.48 -16.74
CA PHE A 78 0.87 10.27 -17.57
C PHE A 78 2.14 10.08 -16.77
N ILE A 79 2.32 10.72 -15.62
CA ILE A 79 3.42 10.43 -14.68
C ILE A 79 3.37 8.96 -14.24
N LYS A 80 2.20 8.47 -13.80
CA LYS A 80 2.04 7.05 -13.42
C LYS A 80 2.30 6.10 -14.59
N TYR A 81 1.82 6.44 -15.78
CA TYR A 81 1.99 5.65 -16.99
C TYR A 81 3.46 5.55 -17.41
N LEU A 82 4.17 6.67 -17.49
CA LEU A 82 5.60 6.72 -17.84
C LEU A 82 6.47 6.04 -16.80
N THR A 83 6.18 6.22 -15.51
CA THR A 83 6.88 5.52 -14.42
C THR A 83 6.71 4.00 -14.56
N ARG A 84 5.52 3.52 -14.96
CA ARG A 84 5.27 2.10 -15.21
C ARG A 84 6.09 1.57 -16.39
N ILE A 85 6.17 2.34 -17.49
CA ILE A 85 7.01 1.98 -18.65
C ILE A 85 8.49 1.95 -18.24
N TRP A 86 8.98 3.00 -17.57
CA TRP A 86 10.37 3.10 -17.10
C TRP A 86 10.77 1.90 -16.23
N ARG A 87 9.90 1.51 -15.31
CA ARG A 87 10.11 0.32 -14.47
C ARG A 87 10.21 -0.97 -15.29
N ARG A 88 9.44 -1.09 -16.39
CA ARG A 88 9.49 -2.26 -17.29
C ARG A 88 10.76 -2.29 -18.15
N MET A 89 11.33 -1.12 -18.47
CA MET A 89 12.52 -0.98 -19.28
C MET A 89 13.84 -1.12 -18.50
N GLY A 90 13.78 -1.56 -17.24
CA GLY A 90 14.98 -1.82 -16.43
C GLY A 90 15.39 -0.68 -15.50
N GLY A 91 14.48 0.27 -15.23
CA GLY A 91 14.64 1.19 -14.11
C GLY A 91 14.88 0.38 -12.82
N LYS A 92 15.86 0.77 -11.99
CA LYS A 92 16.23 0.06 -10.76
C LYS A 92 14.99 -0.48 -10.04
N LYS A 93 14.83 -1.80 -9.99
CA LYS A 93 13.81 -2.43 -9.17
C LYS A 93 14.07 -1.94 -7.74
N ARG A 94 13.12 -1.24 -7.18
CA ARG A 94 13.20 -0.83 -5.78
C ARG A 94 13.21 -2.10 -4.94
N SER A 95 14.15 -2.22 -4.02
CA SER A 95 14.09 -3.28 -3.03
C SER A 95 12.78 -3.16 -2.25
N PRO A 96 12.05 -4.26 -2.04
CA PRO A 96 10.84 -4.23 -1.25
C PRO A 96 11.16 -3.73 0.17
N VAL A 97 10.26 -2.94 0.74
CA VAL A 97 10.40 -2.39 2.10
C VAL A 97 10.29 -3.53 3.12
N PRO A 98 11.31 -3.78 3.96
CA PRO A 98 11.23 -4.84 4.98
C PRO A 98 10.30 -4.41 6.11
N ILE A 99 9.27 -5.23 6.39
CA ILE A 99 8.33 -4.98 7.48
C ILE A 99 8.36 -6.08 8.53
N ALA A 100 8.04 -5.73 9.77
CA ALA A 100 7.69 -6.68 10.82
C ALA A 100 6.18 -6.64 11.06
N ILE A 101 5.53 -7.80 11.12
CA ILE A 101 4.12 -7.91 11.50
C ILE A 101 4.06 -8.35 12.95
N PHE A 102 3.36 -7.56 13.78
CA PHE A 102 3.11 -7.90 15.18
C PHE A 102 1.70 -8.48 15.33
N ALA A 103 1.59 -9.65 15.94
CA ALA A 103 0.31 -10.32 16.14
C ALA A 103 0.29 -11.10 17.47
N SER A 104 -0.91 -11.33 18.04
CA SER A 104 -1.08 -12.05 19.33
C SER A 104 -1.95 -13.30 19.22
N GLY A 105 -2.55 -13.57 18.06
CA GLY A 105 -3.58 -14.59 17.89
C GLY A 105 -3.42 -15.47 16.65
N ALA A 106 -4.55 -15.83 16.05
CA ALA A 106 -4.62 -16.73 14.90
C ALA A 106 -3.86 -16.24 13.66
N GLY A 107 -3.69 -14.91 13.50
CA GLY A 107 -2.88 -14.34 12.42
C GLY A 107 -3.58 -14.25 11.07
N SER A 108 -4.91 -14.21 11.01
CA SER A 108 -5.65 -14.13 9.74
C SER A 108 -5.23 -12.91 8.91
N ASN A 109 -5.16 -11.73 9.51
CA ASN A 109 -4.67 -10.51 8.87
C ASN A 109 -3.18 -10.60 8.47
N ALA A 110 -2.34 -11.22 9.32
CA ALA A 110 -0.94 -11.46 8.99
C ALA A 110 -0.81 -12.36 7.75
N GLY A 111 -1.62 -13.42 7.65
CA GLY A 111 -1.68 -14.30 6.49
C GLY A 111 -2.00 -13.54 5.20
N LYS A 112 -3.01 -12.66 5.23
CA LYS A 112 -3.38 -11.82 4.06
C LYS A 112 -2.29 -10.83 3.66
N LEU A 113 -1.59 -10.24 4.62
CA LEU A 113 -0.44 -9.38 4.35
C LEU A 113 0.72 -10.17 3.73
N ILE A 114 0.99 -11.39 4.20
CA ILE A 114 2.02 -12.28 3.65
C ILE A 114 1.65 -12.69 2.22
N GLU A 115 0.41 -13.15 1.98
CA GLU A 115 -0.08 -13.53 0.64
C GLU A 115 0.11 -12.38 -0.36
N GLN A 116 -0.22 -11.14 0.03
CA GLN A 116 -0.05 -9.95 -0.80
C GLN A 116 1.43 -9.60 -1.07
N ALA A 117 2.33 -9.95 -0.16
CA ALA A 117 3.78 -9.74 -0.30
C ALA A 117 4.47 -10.79 -1.17
N LEU A 118 3.77 -11.84 -1.60
CA LEU A 118 4.34 -12.85 -2.49
C LEU A 118 4.40 -12.36 -3.95
N PRO A 119 5.43 -12.76 -4.71
CA PRO A 119 5.49 -12.46 -6.13
C PRO A 119 4.30 -13.07 -6.86
N SER A 120 3.48 -12.25 -7.48
CA SER A 120 2.44 -12.72 -8.39
C SER A 120 2.79 -12.39 -9.85
N ALA A 121 2.32 -13.20 -10.78
CA ALA A 121 2.49 -12.96 -12.22
C ALA A 121 1.91 -11.60 -12.68
N GLU A 122 0.93 -11.07 -11.93
CA GLU A 122 0.24 -9.83 -12.26
C GLU A 122 0.91 -8.58 -11.69
N THR A 123 1.53 -8.67 -10.50
CA THR A 123 2.05 -7.48 -9.79
C THR A 123 3.52 -7.20 -10.06
N GLY A 124 4.32 -8.18 -10.44
CA GLY A 124 5.71 -8.04 -10.92
C GLY A 124 6.71 -7.30 -10.00
N ASN A 125 6.24 -6.53 -9.02
CA ASN A 125 7.04 -5.77 -8.09
C ASN A 125 6.45 -5.89 -6.68
N LEU A 126 7.25 -6.42 -5.78
CA LEU A 126 6.95 -6.41 -4.35
C LEU A 126 7.19 -4.99 -3.82
N ASN A 127 6.17 -4.40 -3.21
CA ASN A 127 6.32 -3.09 -2.55
C ASN A 127 6.92 -3.24 -1.16
N TYR A 128 6.67 -4.39 -0.51
CA TYR A 128 7.24 -4.74 0.78
C TYR A 128 7.54 -6.24 0.87
N THR A 129 8.34 -6.62 1.82
CA THR A 129 8.59 -8.01 2.23
C THR A 129 8.32 -8.17 3.71
N VAL A 130 7.66 -9.24 4.11
CA VAL A 130 7.48 -9.59 5.52
C VAL A 130 8.73 -10.30 5.98
N SER A 131 9.60 -9.57 6.68
CA SER A 131 10.91 -10.08 7.13
C SER A 131 10.84 -10.74 8.50
N LEU A 132 9.82 -10.40 9.30
CA LEU A 132 9.71 -10.87 10.68
C LEU A 132 8.24 -10.94 11.12
N ILE A 133 7.88 -12.01 11.79
CA ILE A 133 6.66 -12.08 12.60
C ILE A 133 7.04 -11.94 14.06
N VAL A 134 6.44 -10.97 14.74
CA VAL A 134 6.65 -10.70 16.16
C VAL A 134 5.40 -11.07 16.93
N CYS A 135 5.54 -11.96 17.93
CA CYS A 135 4.41 -12.46 18.70
C CYS A 135 4.70 -12.39 20.21
N ASN A 136 3.70 -12.00 20.98
CA ASN A 136 3.79 -11.96 22.45
C ASN A 136 3.18 -13.19 23.13
N LYS A 137 2.74 -14.18 22.35
CA LYS A 137 2.10 -15.39 22.87
C LYS A 137 2.71 -16.63 22.19
N PRO A 138 3.52 -17.43 22.90
CA PRO A 138 3.99 -18.71 22.39
C PRO A 138 2.81 -19.60 21.96
N GLY A 139 2.96 -20.30 20.84
CA GLY A 139 1.93 -21.20 20.31
C GLY A 139 0.73 -20.50 19.64
N ALA A 140 0.79 -19.19 19.39
CA ALA A 140 -0.24 -18.50 18.63
C ALA A 140 -0.22 -18.95 17.15
N GLY A 141 -1.40 -19.08 16.51
CA GLY A 141 -1.53 -19.57 15.13
C GLY A 141 -0.74 -18.78 14.09
N VAL A 142 -0.42 -17.51 14.35
CA VAL A 142 0.44 -16.69 13.48
C VAL A 142 1.84 -17.29 13.33
N ILE A 143 2.35 -18.02 14.31
CA ILE A 143 3.66 -18.70 14.28
C ILE A 143 3.64 -19.82 13.24
N ASP A 144 2.57 -20.59 13.17
CA ASP A 144 2.40 -21.66 12.16
C ASP A 144 2.29 -21.07 10.75
N ILE A 145 1.65 -19.90 10.62
CA ILE A 145 1.61 -19.17 9.36
C ILE A 145 3.03 -18.73 8.95
N ALA A 146 3.81 -18.15 9.86
CA ALA A 146 5.19 -17.74 9.60
C ALA A 146 6.06 -18.93 9.17
N HIS A 147 5.96 -20.07 9.88
CA HIS A 147 6.71 -21.29 9.54
C HIS A 147 6.39 -21.80 8.12
N ARG A 148 5.11 -21.84 7.74
CA ARG A 148 4.69 -22.26 6.40
C ARG A 148 5.27 -21.38 5.30
N HIS A 149 5.43 -20.10 5.58
CA HIS A 149 5.99 -19.12 4.64
C HIS A 149 7.50 -18.89 4.81
N LYS A 150 8.16 -19.66 5.69
CA LYS A 150 9.60 -19.55 6.00
C LYS A 150 10.01 -18.15 6.47
N ILE A 151 9.13 -17.50 7.22
CA ILE A 151 9.36 -16.18 7.81
C ILE A 151 9.87 -16.40 9.24
N GLU A 152 10.92 -15.65 9.58
CA GLU A 152 11.47 -15.70 10.94
C GLU A 152 10.45 -15.21 11.98
N THR A 153 10.48 -15.80 13.18
CA THR A 153 9.58 -15.43 14.28
C THR A 153 10.39 -14.94 15.48
N LEU A 154 9.87 -13.90 16.12
CA LEU A 154 10.40 -13.36 17.37
C LEU A 154 9.31 -13.41 18.45
N ILE A 155 9.55 -14.19 19.50
CA ILE A 155 8.65 -14.21 20.66
C ILE A 155 9.11 -13.13 21.63
N LEU A 156 8.20 -12.23 21.98
CA LEU A 156 8.49 -11.13 22.89
C LEU A 156 8.52 -11.61 24.34
N ASP A 157 9.59 -11.28 25.05
CA ASP A 157 9.59 -11.26 26.50
C ASP A 157 8.89 -9.99 27.00
N LYS A 158 8.00 -10.14 27.97
CA LYS A 158 7.15 -9.05 28.46
C LYS A 158 7.95 -7.96 29.15
N GLU A 159 8.87 -8.36 30.02
CA GLU A 159 9.67 -7.39 30.77
C GLU A 159 10.58 -6.58 29.84
N LYS A 160 11.32 -7.27 28.97
CA LYS A 160 12.16 -6.62 27.95
C LYS A 160 11.36 -5.69 27.03
N PHE A 161 10.11 -6.07 26.68
CA PHE A 161 9.30 -5.26 25.76
C PHE A 161 8.86 -3.93 26.35
N PHE A 162 8.58 -3.89 27.64
CA PHE A 162 8.09 -2.69 28.33
C PHE A 162 9.19 -1.89 29.04
N THR A 163 10.42 -2.39 29.10
CA THR A 163 11.55 -1.72 29.79
C THR A 163 12.59 -1.21 28.79
N GLY A 164 13.09 -0.01 29.01
CA GLY A 164 14.18 0.59 28.23
C GLY A 164 13.91 0.69 26.74
N ASP A 165 14.95 0.46 25.93
CA ASP A 165 14.86 0.44 24.46
C ASP A 165 14.32 -0.88 23.92
N GLY A 166 14.08 -1.88 24.77
CA GLY A 166 13.43 -3.13 24.47
C GLY A 166 13.97 -3.82 23.22
N TYR A 167 13.14 -3.82 22.18
CA TYR A 167 13.44 -4.45 20.89
C TYR A 167 13.83 -3.47 19.78
N VAL A 168 14.05 -2.19 20.08
CA VAL A 168 14.38 -1.17 19.06
C VAL A 168 15.62 -1.56 18.27
N MET A 169 16.74 -1.82 18.98
CA MET A 169 18.01 -2.19 18.34
C MET A 169 17.90 -3.50 17.54
N GLU A 170 17.14 -4.46 18.04
CA GLU A 170 16.96 -5.75 17.38
C GLU A 170 16.18 -5.61 16.08
N LEU A 171 15.10 -4.84 16.07
CA LEU A 171 14.30 -4.59 14.85
C LEU A 171 15.09 -3.76 13.83
N GLN A 172 15.78 -2.72 14.27
CA GLN A 172 16.61 -1.90 13.39
C GLN A 172 17.80 -2.69 12.84
N GLY A 173 18.46 -3.51 13.66
CA GLY A 173 19.57 -4.40 13.24
C GLY A 173 19.16 -5.45 12.20
N ARG A 174 17.89 -5.85 12.20
CA ARG A 174 17.29 -6.72 11.17
C ARG A 174 16.84 -5.95 9.92
N GLY A 175 17.06 -4.64 9.87
CA GLY A 175 16.69 -3.78 8.75
C GLY A 175 15.19 -3.52 8.63
N ILE A 176 14.40 -3.73 9.69
CA ILE A 176 12.96 -3.45 9.68
C ILE A 176 12.74 -1.94 9.51
N GLU A 177 11.95 -1.56 8.51
CA GLU A 177 11.62 -0.17 8.23
C GLU A 177 10.21 0.21 8.71
N TYR A 178 9.27 -0.73 8.72
CA TYR A 178 7.89 -0.51 9.16
C TYR A 178 7.42 -1.64 10.07
N ILE A 179 6.55 -1.29 11.01
CA ILE A 179 5.86 -2.23 11.89
C ILE A 179 4.36 -2.19 11.56
N VAL A 180 3.77 -3.35 11.32
CA VAL A 180 2.35 -3.51 11.00
C VAL A 180 1.69 -4.35 12.08
N LEU A 181 0.75 -3.76 12.82
CA LEU A 181 0.03 -4.45 13.90
C LEU A 181 -1.19 -5.16 13.32
N ALA A 182 -1.23 -6.47 13.44
CA ALA A 182 -2.28 -7.34 12.92
C ALA A 182 -2.93 -8.16 14.05
N GLY A 183 -3.71 -7.49 14.89
CA GLY A 183 -4.29 -8.09 16.09
C GLY A 183 -3.24 -8.26 17.22
N PHE A 184 -2.40 -7.26 17.41
CA PHE A 184 -1.43 -7.22 18.50
C PHE A 184 -2.05 -6.56 19.73
N LEU A 185 -2.05 -7.27 20.86
CA LEU A 185 -2.83 -6.89 22.04
C LEU A 185 -2.08 -6.07 23.09
N TRP A 186 -0.74 -6.03 23.02
CA TRP A 186 0.02 -5.22 23.95
C TRP A 186 0.13 -3.77 23.45
N LYS A 187 0.19 -2.82 24.40
CA LYS A 187 0.48 -1.43 24.06
C LYS A 187 1.89 -1.32 23.50
N VAL A 188 2.04 -0.66 22.37
CA VAL A 188 3.37 -0.39 21.80
C VAL A 188 4.12 0.58 22.72
N PRO A 189 5.35 0.27 23.17
CA PRO A 189 6.13 1.15 24.01
C PRO A 189 6.52 2.46 23.29
N VAL A 190 6.64 3.53 24.07
CA VAL A 190 7.04 4.85 23.57
C VAL A 190 8.40 4.82 22.88
N SER A 191 9.33 3.98 23.35
CA SER A 191 10.63 3.76 22.71
C SER A 191 10.51 3.29 21.26
N LEU A 192 9.62 2.32 20.99
CA LEU A 192 9.35 1.85 19.62
C LEU A 192 8.68 2.94 18.77
N ILE A 193 7.70 3.67 19.33
CA ILE A 193 7.01 4.74 18.61
C ILE A 193 8.00 5.83 18.18
N ARG A 194 8.92 6.21 19.06
CA ARG A 194 9.96 7.19 18.76
C ARG A 194 11.01 6.69 17.78
N ALA A 195 11.34 5.42 17.82
CA ALA A 195 12.31 4.80 16.90
C ALA A 195 11.74 4.59 15.49
N PHE A 196 10.41 4.45 15.35
CA PHE A 196 9.69 4.24 14.10
C PHE A 196 8.62 5.32 13.88
N PRO A 197 8.97 6.62 13.80
CA PRO A 197 8.02 7.73 13.73
C PRO A 197 7.21 7.65 12.42
N ASN A 198 5.87 7.62 12.54
CA ASN A 198 4.95 7.43 11.42
C ASN A 198 5.20 6.16 10.59
N LYS A 199 5.76 5.12 11.21
CA LYS A 199 6.07 3.84 10.57
C LYS A 199 5.46 2.65 11.30
N ILE A 200 4.62 2.89 12.29
CA ILE A 200 3.83 1.85 12.97
C ILE A 200 2.37 2.05 12.57
N ILE A 201 1.78 1.01 11.97
CA ILE A 201 0.42 1.05 11.42
C ILE A 201 -0.41 -0.01 12.12
N ASN A 202 -1.61 0.37 12.55
CA ASN A 202 -2.58 -0.53 13.18
C ASN A 202 -3.86 -0.63 12.37
N ILE A 203 -4.54 -1.76 12.47
CA ILE A 203 -5.92 -1.93 12.05
C ILE A 203 -6.79 -2.13 13.30
N HIS A 204 -7.86 -1.35 13.40
CA HIS A 204 -8.84 -1.42 14.48
C HIS A 204 -10.22 -1.79 13.94
N PRO A 205 -10.94 -2.74 14.58
CA PRO A 205 -12.19 -3.30 14.03
C PRO A 205 -13.42 -2.44 14.32
N ALA A 206 -13.28 -1.11 14.32
CA ALA A 206 -14.36 -0.15 14.43
C ALA A 206 -14.06 1.15 13.66
N LEU A 207 -15.07 2.01 13.56
CA LEU A 207 -14.95 3.36 13.00
C LEU A 207 -14.47 4.34 14.09
N LEU A 208 -13.16 4.49 14.22
CA LEU A 208 -12.59 5.44 15.17
C LEU A 208 -13.10 6.87 14.92
N PRO A 209 -13.29 7.67 16.00
CA PRO A 209 -12.90 7.44 17.39
C PRO A 209 -13.86 6.57 18.23
N LYS A 210 -15.03 6.17 17.71
CA LYS A 210 -15.94 5.29 18.42
C LYS A 210 -15.29 3.93 18.66
N TYR A 211 -15.57 3.36 19.82
CA TYR A 211 -15.10 2.00 20.20
C TYR A 211 -13.58 1.79 20.12
N GLY A 212 -12.81 2.88 20.27
CA GLY A 212 -11.35 2.83 20.44
C GLY A 212 -10.94 2.93 21.91
N GLY A 213 -9.64 2.73 22.17
CA GLY A 213 -9.05 2.93 23.48
C GLY A 213 -8.81 1.65 24.29
N LYS A 214 -8.34 1.84 25.53
CA LYS A 214 -7.93 0.75 26.40
C LYS A 214 -9.08 -0.25 26.66
N GLY A 215 -8.85 -1.53 26.33
CA GLY A 215 -9.82 -2.60 26.54
C GLY A 215 -10.75 -2.90 25.36
N MET A 216 -10.74 -2.05 24.31
CA MET A 216 -11.53 -2.22 23.10
C MET A 216 -10.75 -3.00 22.04
N TYR A 217 -10.92 -4.32 22.01
CA TYR A 217 -10.28 -5.23 21.07
C TYR A 217 -11.10 -6.51 20.87
N GLY A 218 -10.98 -7.11 19.68
CA GLY A 218 -11.66 -8.35 19.31
C GLY A 218 -13.18 -8.26 19.50
N ASP A 219 -13.79 -9.30 20.02
CA ASP A 219 -15.25 -9.40 20.17
C ASP A 219 -15.86 -8.30 21.03
N LYS A 220 -15.11 -7.74 21.99
CA LYS A 220 -15.59 -6.64 22.84
C LYS A 220 -16.02 -5.41 22.04
N VAL A 221 -15.33 -5.15 20.92
CA VAL A 221 -15.72 -4.05 20.03
C VAL A 221 -17.06 -4.34 19.37
N HIS A 222 -17.23 -5.55 18.87
CA HIS A 222 -18.49 -5.95 18.19
C HIS A 222 -19.65 -6.02 19.17
N GLU A 223 -19.41 -6.53 20.39
CA GLU A 223 -20.41 -6.51 21.48
C GLU A 223 -20.85 -5.08 21.82
N ALA A 224 -19.90 -4.15 21.91
CA ALA A 224 -20.21 -2.75 22.20
C ALA A 224 -21.03 -2.09 21.08
N VAL A 225 -20.71 -2.37 19.83
CA VAL A 225 -21.45 -1.86 18.65
C VAL A 225 -22.90 -2.39 18.65
N ILE A 226 -23.07 -3.70 18.84
CA ILE A 226 -24.41 -4.34 18.90
C ILE A 226 -25.20 -3.80 20.09
N ALA A 227 -24.60 -3.72 21.29
CA ALA A 227 -25.25 -3.19 22.46
C ALA A 227 -25.69 -1.73 22.34
N ALA A 228 -24.92 -0.93 21.60
CA ALA A 228 -25.28 0.47 21.33
C ALA A 228 -26.38 0.64 20.26
N GLY A 229 -26.73 -0.42 19.52
CA GLY A 229 -27.71 -0.34 18.43
C GLY A 229 -27.26 0.50 17.25
N ASP A 230 -25.94 0.70 17.07
CA ASP A 230 -25.39 1.44 15.92
C ASP A 230 -25.78 0.74 14.61
N LYS A 231 -26.15 1.52 13.59
CA LYS A 231 -26.56 1.00 12.27
C LYS A 231 -25.38 0.81 11.31
N GLU A 232 -24.21 1.30 11.68
CA GLU A 232 -22.96 1.17 10.90
C GLU A 232 -21.82 0.76 11.83
N SER A 233 -20.94 -0.09 11.32
CA SER A 233 -19.63 -0.39 11.88
C SER A 233 -18.59 -0.39 10.77
N GLY A 234 -17.35 -0.81 11.02
CA GLY A 234 -16.32 -0.86 10.00
C GLY A 234 -14.94 -1.09 10.58
N ILE A 235 -13.96 -0.71 9.81
CA ILE A 235 -12.54 -0.78 10.16
C ILE A 235 -11.88 0.58 10.08
N THR A 236 -10.85 0.79 10.88
CA THR A 236 -9.97 1.95 10.80
C THR A 236 -8.52 1.48 10.72
N ILE A 237 -7.80 1.92 9.70
CA ILE A 237 -6.35 1.77 9.58
C ILE A 237 -5.74 3.13 9.93
N HIS A 238 -4.81 3.15 10.88
CA HIS A 238 -4.25 4.39 11.40
C HIS A 238 -2.77 4.24 11.80
N TYR A 239 -2.06 5.34 11.88
CA TYR A 239 -0.74 5.37 12.51
C TYR A 239 -0.88 5.20 14.02
N VAL A 240 0.12 4.57 14.64
CA VAL A 240 0.17 4.40 16.09
C VAL A 240 0.91 5.57 16.71
N ASP A 241 0.31 6.16 17.75
CA ASP A 241 0.94 7.16 18.63
C ASP A 241 0.97 6.66 20.08
N GLU A 242 1.31 7.52 21.02
CA GLU A 242 1.47 7.17 22.45
C GLU A 242 0.13 6.85 23.15
N LEU A 243 -1.03 7.17 22.52
CA LEU A 243 -2.36 6.87 23.01
C LEU A 243 -2.94 5.66 22.29
N TYR A 244 -3.89 4.96 22.91
CA TYR A 244 -4.58 3.87 22.23
C TYR A 244 -5.52 4.41 21.15
N ASP A 245 -5.42 3.86 19.93
CA ASP A 245 -6.32 4.07 18.79
C ASP A 245 -6.58 5.55 18.44
N HIS A 246 -5.63 6.44 18.77
CA HIS A 246 -5.75 7.88 18.62
C HIS A 246 -5.02 8.44 17.40
N GLY A 247 -4.00 7.75 16.90
CA GLY A 247 -3.13 8.24 15.84
C GLY A 247 -3.86 8.55 14.53
N LYS A 248 -3.20 9.30 13.65
CA LYS A 248 -3.78 9.78 12.39
C LYS A 248 -4.37 8.65 11.56
N ILE A 249 -5.65 8.80 11.20
CA ILE A 249 -6.37 7.87 10.33
C ILE A 249 -5.78 7.90 8.91
N ILE A 250 -5.54 6.71 8.36
CA ILE A 250 -5.07 6.47 6.99
C ILE A 250 -6.26 6.10 6.09
N PHE A 251 -7.13 5.21 6.59
CA PHE A 251 -8.24 4.66 5.82
C PHE A 251 -9.34 4.16 6.75
N GLN A 252 -10.58 4.30 6.32
CA GLN A 252 -11.76 3.68 6.96
C GLN A 252 -12.63 3.04 5.90
N SER A 253 -13.25 1.91 6.25
CA SER A 253 -14.30 1.27 5.47
C SER A 253 -15.45 0.89 6.37
N LYS A 254 -16.67 1.01 5.85
CA LYS A 254 -17.91 0.80 6.60
C LYS A 254 -18.64 -0.46 6.16
N CYS A 255 -19.41 -1.05 7.07
CA CYS A 255 -20.47 -2.01 6.77
C CYS A 255 -21.74 -1.65 7.54
N LEU A 256 -22.88 -2.11 7.02
CA LEU A 256 -24.16 -1.98 7.72
C LEU A 256 -24.23 -3.04 8.83
N VAL A 257 -24.81 -2.64 9.95
CA VAL A 257 -25.19 -3.51 11.06
C VAL A 257 -26.69 -3.73 10.98
N ASP A 258 -27.09 -4.96 10.69
CA ASP A 258 -28.49 -5.35 10.58
C ASP A 258 -29.07 -5.65 11.96
N GLU A 259 -30.37 -5.50 12.14
CA GLU A 259 -31.06 -5.77 13.41
C GLU A 259 -30.93 -7.23 13.88
N LYS A 260 -30.63 -8.14 12.96
CA LYS A 260 -30.41 -9.57 13.23
C LYS A 260 -28.94 -9.92 13.44
N ASP A 261 -28.03 -8.94 13.31
CA ASP A 261 -26.63 -9.21 13.51
C ASP A 261 -26.33 -9.58 14.97
N THR A 262 -25.55 -10.59 15.13
CA THR A 262 -24.90 -10.98 16.40
C THR A 262 -23.47 -10.48 16.41
N THR A 263 -22.81 -10.55 17.55
CA THR A 263 -21.36 -10.29 17.67
C THR A 263 -20.56 -11.08 16.63
N GLN A 264 -20.91 -12.35 16.42
CA GLN A 264 -20.21 -13.25 15.50
C GLN A 264 -20.42 -12.86 14.02
N THR A 265 -21.68 -12.53 13.62
CA THR A 265 -21.96 -12.13 12.25
C THR A 265 -21.34 -10.79 11.93
N LEU A 266 -21.34 -9.85 12.87
CA LEU A 266 -20.65 -8.58 12.71
C LEU A 266 -19.13 -8.79 12.62
N ALA A 267 -18.53 -9.63 13.45
CA ALA A 267 -17.12 -9.99 13.37
C ALA A 267 -16.75 -10.53 11.99
N GLN A 268 -17.58 -11.39 11.38
CA GLN A 268 -17.36 -11.91 10.04
C GLN A 268 -17.37 -10.79 8.98
N LYS A 269 -18.32 -9.86 9.05
CA LYS A 269 -18.38 -8.68 8.15
C LYS A 269 -17.11 -7.83 8.29
N ILE A 270 -16.65 -7.59 9.52
CA ILE A 270 -15.45 -6.81 9.81
C ILE A 270 -14.19 -7.53 9.29
N HIS A 271 -14.04 -8.83 9.54
CA HIS A 271 -12.91 -9.61 9.03
C HIS A 271 -12.83 -9.58 7.49
N LEU A 272 -13.97 -9.59 6.80
CA LEU A 272 -13.98 -9.46 5.34
C LEU A 272 -13.42 -8.09 4.90
N LEU A 273 -13.81 -7.01 5.59
CA LEU A 273 -13.25 -5.67 5.32
C LEU A 273 -11.75 -5.61 5.62
N GLU A 274 -11.31 -6.17 6.75
CA GLU A 274 -9.89 -6.23 7.11
C GLU A 274 -9.07 -6.95 6.04
N HIS A 275 -9.47 -8.16 5.67
CA HIS A 275 -8.77 -8.98 4.67
C HIS A 275 -8.73 -8.33 3.29
N THR A 276 -9.76 -7.56 2.93
CA THR A 276 -9.84 -6.86 1.65
C THR A 276 -8.95 -5.62 1.64
N HIS A 277 -9.05 -4.79 2.67
CA HIS A 277 -8.48 -3.44 2.63
C HIS A 277 -7.08 -3.34 3.24
N TYR A 278 -6.78 -4.10 4.30
CA TYR A 278 -5.51 -3.94 5.00
C TYR A 278 -4.30 -4.18 4.10
N PRO A 279 -4.22 -5.29 3.35
CA PRO A 279 -3.10 -5.52 2.43
C PRO A 279 -2.99 -4.44 1.34
N GLN A 280 -4.13 -3.97 0.82
CA GLN A 280 -4.15 -2.93 -0.23
C GLN A 280 -3.64 -1.58 0.28
N VAL A 281 -4.06 -1.18 1.49
CA VAL A 281 -3.63 0.08 2.12
C VAL A 281 -2.13 0.03 2.44
N ILE A 282 -1.64 -1.06 3.05
CA ILE A 282 -0.20 -1.24 3.32
C ILE A 282 0.60 -1.19 2.01
N THR A 283 0.16 -1.89 0.98
CA THR A 283 0.80 -1.86 -0.35
C THR A 283 0.85 -0.43 -0.91
N GLY A 284 -0.25 0.31 -0.86
CA GLY A 284 -0.34 1.68 -1.35
C GLY A 284 0.56 2.66 -0.58
N LEU A 285 0.61 2.53 0.74
CA LEU A 285 1.48 3.35 1.59
C LEU A 285 2.97 3.11 1.28
N LEU A 286 3.38 1.85 1.20
CA LEU A 286 4.79 1.47 1.01
C LEU A 286 5.25 1.64 -0.45
N GLN A 287 4.33 1.79 -1.40
CA GLN A 287 4.63 2.09 -2.79
C GLN A 287 5.30 3.46 -2.98
N ASN A 288 5.01 4.42 -2.11
CA ASN A 288 5.44 5.82 -2.22
C ASN A 288 6.57 6.17 -1.22
N VAL A 289 7.07 5.22 -0.46
CA VAL A 289 8.21 5.45 0.46
C VAL A 289 9.46 5.70 -0.38
N LYS A 290 10.13 6.84 -0.13
CA LYS A 290 11.36 7.26 -0.81
C LYS A 290 12.60 6.63 -0.20
#